data_bdacda1986167ddfc9439fa1a156837d
#
_entry.id   bdacda1986167ddfc9439fa1a156837d
#
_cell.length_a   1.000
_cell.length_b   1.000
_cell.length_c   1.000
_cell.angle_alpha   90.00
_cell.angle_beta   90.00
_cell.angle_gamma   90.00
#
_symmetry.space_group_name_H-M   'P 1'
#
loop_
_entity.id
_entity.type
_entity.pdbx_description
1 polymer ?
#
loop_
_entity_poly.entity_id
_entity_poly.type
_entity_poly.pdbx_seq_one_letter_code
_entity_poly.pdbx_strand_id
1 'polypeptide(L)'
;FHRLWKLVSHTESAVTLELTSPNGDQGFPGNAVIQVTYALKADGALHILYKAACDQDTVFNFTNHSYFNLAGHDQTGRAMEQLLTIPGRFFNPDDAENIPTGELRPVAGTPMDFRAPKPIGQDIGADYEPLKLQGGYDHNWEVFCNPCATLSDPVSGRSMSVCTDCPGIQLYAGNFLDETGKGGVHYGKRSGVALETQFYPDSLHHPGWPQPITRAGETYRSETVYRFSWDG
;
A
#
# COMPACT_ATOMS: atom_id res chain seq x y z
N PHE A 1 3.12 1.17 -16.05
CA PHE A 1 4.29 0.62 -15.32
C PHE A 1 5.48 0.24 -16.22
N HIS A 2 5.41 0.35 -17.53
CA HIS A 2 6.51 0.02 -18.45
C HIS A 2 7.42 1.20 -18.78
N ARG A 3 7.59 2.18 -17.87
CA ARG A 3 8.43 3.33 -18.10
C ARG A 3 9.82 3.16 -17.49
N LEU A 4 10.81 3.68 -18.18
CA LEU A 4 12.17 3.73 -17.66
C LEU A 4 12.34 4.97 -16.79
N TRP A 5 12.83 4.77 -15.59
CA TRP A 5 13.20 5.81 -14.67
C TRP A 5 14.67 6.19 -14.84
N LYS A 6 14.97 7.47 -14.74
CA LYS A 6 16.33 7.97 -14.76
C LYS A 6 16.95 7.89 -13.39
N LEU A 7 18.15 7.34 -13.27
CA LEU A 7 18.94 7.40 -12.05
C LEU A 7 19.41 8.85 -11.81
N VAL A 8 19.02 9.45 -10.68
CA VAL A 8 19.42 10.80 -10.27
C VAL A 8 20.64 10.74 -9.36
N SER A 9 20.58 9.89 -8.35
CA SER A 9 21.68 9.70 -7.40
C SER A 9 21.62 8.30 -6.76
N HIS A 10 22.77 7.82 -6.32
CA HIS A 10 22.85 6.62 -5.48
C HIS A 10 23.99 6.74 -4.46
N THR A 11 23.83 6.04 -3.35
CA THR A 11 24.84 5.78 -2.32
C THR A 11 24.83 4.27 -2.02
N GLU A 12 25.62 3.81 -1.05
CA GLU A 12 25.58 2.41 -0.61
C GLU A 12 24.22 1.99 -0.05
N SER A 13 23.44 2.93 0.50
CA SER A 13 22.18 2.65 1.19
C SER A 13 20.96 3.41 0.65
N ALA A 14 21.10 4.16 -0.44
CA ALA A 14 19.99 4.90 -1.02
C ALA A 14 20.09 5.04 -2.54
N VAL A 15 18.95 5.09 -3.20
CA VAL A 15 18.84 5.39 -4.64
C VAL A 15 17.68 6.34 -4.87
N THR A 16 17.90 7.37 -5.70
CA THR A 16 16.85 8.27 -6.18
C THR A 16 16.66 8.10 -7.68
N LEU A 17 15.44 7.85 -8.07
CA LEU A 17 15.00 7.70 -9.45
C LEU A 17 14.04 8.82 -9.82
N GLU A 18 14.03 9.22 -11.09
CA GLU A 18 13.20 10.30 -11.61
C GLU A 18 12.44 9.88 -12.87
N LEU A 19 11.18 10.30 -12.94
CA LEU A 19 10.31 10.14 -14.10
C LEU A 19 9.73 11.51 -14.48
N THR A 20 9.73 11.83 -15.77
CA THR A 20 8.98 12.95 -16.33
C THR A 20 7.69 12.44 -16.95
N SER A 21 6.57 13.09 -16.62
CA SER A 21 5.24 12.80 -17.16
C SER A 21 4.75 14.06 -17.88
N PRO A 22 4.59 14.02 -19.22
CA PRO A 22 4.15 15.18 -19.99
C PRO A 22 2.67 15.49 -19.77
N ASN A 23 2.26 16.72 -20.05
CA ASN A 23 0.85 17.13 -19.96
C ASN A 23 -0.08 16.19 -20.74
N GLY A 24 -1.15 15.76 -20.11
CA GLY A 24 -2.14 14.81 -20.66
C GLY A 24 -1.73 13.35 -20.59
N ASP A 25 -0.59 13.03 -20.01
CA ASP A 25 -0.13 11.67 -19.80
C ASP A 25 -1.09 10.90 -18.88
N GLN A 26 -1.62 9.78 -19.38
CA GLN A 26 -2.68 9.00 -18.70
C GLN A 26 -3.91 9.83 -18.28
N GLY A 27 -4.15 10.97 -18.94
CA GLY A 27 -5.25 11.89 -18.63
C GLY A 27 -4.93 12.95 -17.58
N PHE A 28 -3.75 12.93 -16.94
CA PHE A 28 -3.39 13.90 -15.91
C PHE A 28 -2.90 15.22 -16.52
N PRO A 29 -3.35 16.38 -15.97
CA PRO A 29 -2.91 17.68 -16.46
C PRO A 29 -1.50 18.01 -15.99
N GLY A 30 -0.82 18.81 -16.80
CA GLY A 30 0.48 19.42 -16.52
C GLY A 30 1.69 18.56 -16.82
N ASN A 31 2.83 19.21 -16.92
CA ASN A 31 4.13 18.55 -17.03
C ASN A 31 4.67 18.29 -15.63
N ALA A 32 4.78 17.02 -15.25
CA ALA A 32 5.20 16.62 -13.92
C ALA A 32 6.62 16.04 -13.91
N VAL A 33 7.38 16.36 -12.87
CA VAL A 33 8.64 15.69 -12.52
C VAL A 33 8.42 14.97 -11.20
N ILE A 34 8.64 13.65 -11.21
CA ILE A 34 8.37 12.74 -10.10
C ILE A 34 9.68 12.08 -9.70
N GLN A 35 10.03 12.14 -8.43
CA GLN A 35 11.18 11.45 -7.87
C GLN A 35 10.72 10.45 -6.82
N VAL A 36 11.34 9.28 -6.79
CA VAL A 36 11.22 8.31 -5.71
C VAL A 36 12.61 8.00 -5.17
N THR A 37 12.74 8.05 -3.84
CA THR A 37 13.97 7.68 -3.15
C THR A 37 13.70 6.46 -2.27
N TYR A 38 14.46 5.41 -2.49
CA TYR A 38 14.53 4.26 -1.59
C TYR A 38 15.78 4.40 -0.73
N ALA A 39 15.63 4.39 0.59
CA ALA A 39 16.75 4.54 1.53
C ALA A 39 16.65 3.49 2.65
N LEU A 40 17.65 2.63 2.73
CA LEU A 40 17.79 1.66 3.81
C LEU A 40 18.57 2.32 4.97
N LYS A 41 17.98 2.35 6.15
CA LYS A 41 18.59 2.94 7.36
C LYS A 41 19.23 1.87 8.23
N ALA A 42 20.17 2.30 9.10
CA ALA A 42 20.92 1.42 9.99
C ALA A 42 20.05 0.66 11.01
N ASP A 43 18.84 1.14 11.26
CA ASP A 43 17.85 0.54 12.16
C ASP A 43 16.95 -0.50 11.47
N GLY A 44 17.32 -0.94 10.25
CA GLY A 44 16.57 -1.93 9.47
C GLY A 44 15.30 -1.38 8.80
N ALA A 45 15.13 -0.06 8.75
CA ALA A 45 14.00 0.58 8.10
C ALA A 45 14.30 0.90 6.63
N LEU A 46 13.38 0.51 5.75
CA LEU A 46 13.32 0.95 4.35
C LEU A 46 12.39 2.17 4.28
N HIS A 47 12.95 3.32 3.92
CA HIS A 47 12.22 4.54 3.66
C HIS A 47 11.95 4.67 2.18
N ILE A 48 10.72 4.93 1.79
CA ILE A 48 10.28 5.23 0.42
C ILE A 48 9.72 6.65 0.43
N LEU A 49 10.45 7.57 -0.19
CA LEU A 49 10.06 8.99 -0.23
C LEU A 49 9.67 9.35 -1.66
N TYR A 50 8.49 9.89 -1.83
CA TYR A 50 8.03 10.48 -3.06
C TYR A 50 8.16 12.00 -3.00
N LYS A 51 8.58 12.60 -4.10
CA LYS A 51 8.59 14.04 -4.33
C LYS A 51 8.15 14.30 -5.75
N ALA A 52 7.14 15.16 -5.92
CA ALA A 52 6.68 15.52 -7.25
C ALA A 52 6.30 17.00 -7.33
N ALA A 53 6.46 17.58 -8.52
CA ALA A 53 5.99 18.93 -8.83
C ALA A 53 5.41 18.95 -10.25
N CYS A 54 4.44 19.83 -10.48
CA CYS A 54 3.77 19.98 -11.76
C CYS A 54 3.58 21.48 -12.08
N ASP A 55 3.56 21.83 -13.36
CA ASP A 55 3.31 23.19 -13.83
C ASP A 55 1.81 23.56 -13.89
N GLN A 56 0.93 22.61 -13.60
CA GLN A 56 -0.53 22.81 -13.48
C GLN A 56 -1.05 22.12 -12.22
N ASP A 57 -2.25 22.48 -11.78
CA ASP A 57 -2.97 21.75 -10.74
C ASP A 57 -3.16 20.30 -11.21
N THR A 58 -2.77 19.35 -10.40
CA THR A 58 -2.82 17.92 -10.76
C THR A 58 -3.02 17.04 -9.54
N VAL A 59 -3.13 15.75 -9.75
CA VAL A 59 -3.30 14.74 -8.71
C VAL A 59 -2.03 13.91 -8.58
N PHE A 60 -1.51 13.81 -7.36
CA PHE A 60 -0.47 12.84 -7.01
C PHE A 60 -0.97 11.92 -5.90
N ASN A 61 -1.03 10.64 -6.20
CA ASN A 61 -1.34 9.60 -5.23
C ASN A 61 -0.42 8.39 -5.50
N PHE A 62 0.76 8.43 -4.90
CA PHE A 62 1.78 7.39 -5.10
C PHE A 62 1.71 6.37 -3.98
N THR A 63 1.93 5.11 -4.34
CA THR A 63 2.06 4.01 -3.40
C THR A 63 3.21 3.08 -3.80
N ASN A 64 3.55 2.14 -2.94
CA ASN A 64 4.44 1.03 -3.22
C ASN A 64 3.66 -0.28 -3.15
N HIS A 65 3.64 -1.03 -4.26
CA HIS A 65 2.88 -2.26 -4.39
C HIS A 65 3.77 -3.51 -4.23
N SER A 66 4.69 -3.47 -3.27
CA SER A 66 5.46 -4.67 -2.92
C SER A 66 4.58 -5.69 -2.24
N TYR A 67 4.72 -6.96 -2.65
CA TYR A 67 4.08 -8.08 -1.96
C TYR A 67 5.00 -8.61 -0.88
N PHE A 68 4.47 -8.75 0.33
CA PHE A 68 5.18 -9.25 1.49
C PHE A 68 4.71 -10.67 1.85
N ASN A 69 5.68 -11.52 2.17
CA ASN A 69 5.48 -12.80 2.82
C ASN A 69 6.65 -13.02 3.79
N LEU A 70 6.44 -12.76 5.08
CA LEU A 70 7.49 -12.81 6.10
C LEU A 70 7.95 -14.24 6.42
N ALA A 71 7.20 -15.25 6.01
CA ALA A 71 7.63 -16.65 6.08
C ALA A 71 8.76 -16.95 5.07
N GLY A 72 8.83 -16.18 3.98
CA GLY A 72 9.76 -16.34 2.87
C GLY A 72 9.03 -16.40 1.53
N HIS A 73 9.69 -15.94 0.45
CA HIS A 73 9.04 -15.83 -0.86
C HIS A 73 8.58 -17.17 -1.44
N ASP A 74 9.24 -18.26 -1.05
CA ASP A 74 8.94 -19.63 -1.48
C ASP A 74 7.91 -20.35 -0.61
N GLN A 75 7.52 -19.74 0.53
CA GLN A 75 6.51 -20.24 1.44
C GLN A 75 5.10 -19.73 1.03
N THR A 76 4.73 -19.95 -0.22
CA THR A 76 3.59 -19.29 -0.88
C THR A 76 2.23 -19.57 -0.22
N GLY A 77 2.08 -20.71 0.47
CA GLY A 77 0.85 -21.05 1.22
C GLY A 77 0.70 -20.34 2.57
N ARG A 78 1.76 -19.65 3.06
CA ARG A 78 1.79 -19.17 4.45
C ARG A 78 1.46 -17.69 4.64
N ALA A 79 1.30 -16.94 3.56
CA ALA A 79 1.06 -15.49 3.68
C ALA A 79 -0.24 -15.17 4.45
N MET A 80 -1.27 -16.00 4.32
CA MET A 80 -2.55 -15.80 5.01
C MET A 80 -2.55 -16.20 6.48
N GLU A 81 -1.53 -16.92 6.95
CA GLU A 81 -1.35 -17.30 8.36
C GLU A 81 -0.71 -16.17 9.18
N GLN A 82 -0.11 -15.19 8.53
CA GLN A 82 0.55 -14.05 9.16
C GLN A 82 -0.46 -13.18 9.90
N LEU A 83 -0.04 -12.68 11.06
CA LEU A 83 -0.86 -11.81 11.90
C LEU A 83 -0.75 -10.38 11.38
N LEU A 84 -1.88 -9.77 11.11
CA LEU A 84 -1.97 -8.37 10.70
C LEU A 84 -2.70 -7.57 11.77
N THR A 85 -2.19 -6.36 12.02
CA THR A 85 -2.86 -5.31 12.79
C THR A 85 -2.95 -4.06 11.94
N ILE A 86 -4.14 -3.46 11.84
CA ILE A 86 -4.41 -2.14 11.27
C ILE A 86 -5.28 -1.40 12.29
N PRO A 87 -4.77 -0.37 12.99
CA PRO A 87 -5.53 0.34 14.02
C PRO A 87 -6.72 1.13 13.48
N GLY A 88 -6.85 1.29 12.15
CA GLY A 88 -7.92 2.01 11.47
C GLY A 88 -9.31 1.63 11.97
N ARG A 89 -10.13 2.64 12.23
CA ARG A 89 -11.49 2.47 12.78
C ARG A 89 -12.53 2.33 11.68
N PHE A 90 -12.17 2.77 10.47
CA PHE A 90 -13.03 2.80 9.29
C PHE A 90 -12.28 2.24 8.10
N PHE A 91 -13.04 1.72 7.14
CA PHE A 91 -12.55 1.35 5.81
C PHE A 91 -13.49 1.90 4.74
N ASN A 92 -13.03 1.96 3.51
CA ASN A 92 -13.83 2.33 2.35
C ASN A 92 -14.42 1.06 1.72
N PRO A 93 -15.74 0.85 1.74
CA PRO A 93 -16.37 -0.20 0.95
C PRO A 93 -16.49 0.21 -0.52
N ASP A 94 -16.34 -0.75 -1.41
CA ASP A 94 -16.49 -0.58 -2.85
C ASP A 94 -17.87 -1.05 -3.33
N ASP A 95 -18.27 -0.57 -4.49
CA ASP A 95 -19.43 -1.05 -5.24
C ASP A 95 -19.07 -2.25 -6.14
N ALA A 96 -20.01 -2.67 -6.99
CA ALA A 96 -19.83 -3.79 -7.91
C ALA A 96 -18.83 -3.52 -9.05
N GLU A 97 -18.51 -2.28 -9.32
CA GLU A 97 -17.50 -1.82 -10.27
C GLU A 97 -16.12 -1.65 -9.62
N ASN A 98 -15.97 -2.01 -8.34
CA ASN A 98 -14.75 -1.84 -7.53
C ASN A 98 -14.37 -0.36 -7.32
N ILE A 99 -15.37 0.51 -7.23
CA ILE A 99 -15.20 1.94 -6.94
C ILE A 99 -15.67 2.22 -5.52
N PRO A 100 -14.91 2.96 -4.69
CA PRO A 100 -15.35 3.35 -3.37
C PRO A 100 -16.70 4.07 -3.36
N THR A 101 -17.61 3.64 -2.50
CA THR A 101 -18.99 4.18 -2.42
C THR A 101 -19.09 5.56 -1.80
N GLY A 102 -18.00 6.10 -1.24
CA GLY A 102 -18.00 7.34 -0.46
C GLY A 102 -18.25 7.12 1.03
N GLU A 103 -18.62 5.91 1.44
CA GLU A 103 -18.81 5.56 2.84
C GLU A 103 -17.48 5.40 3.57
N LEU A 104 -17.43 5.81 4.84
CA LEU A 104 -16.44 5.40 5.83
C LEU A 104 -17.14 4.43 6.79
N ARG A 105 -17.03 3.13 6.50
CA ARG A 105 -17.74 2.09 7.27
C ARG A 105 -16.91 1.67 8.49
N PRO A 106 -17.51 1.66 9.71
CA PRO A 106 -16.81 1.15 10.89
C PRO A 106 -16.37 -0.31 10.73
N VAL A 107 -15.13 -0.61 11.14
CA VAL A 107 -14.60 -1.99 11.12
C VAL A 107 -15.15 -2.85 12.25
N ALA A 108 -15.58 -2.23 13.36
CA ALA A 108 -16.00 -2.91 14.58
C ALA A 108 -17.09 -3.95 14.34
N GLY A 109 -16.83 -5.20 14.77
CA GLY A 109 -17.79 -6.31 14.62
C GLY A 109 -17.92 -6.85 13.20
N THR A 110 -17.00 -6.50 12.31
CA THR A 110 -16.97 -6.97 10.91
C THR A 110 -15.70 -7.79 10.64
N PRO A 111 -15.65 -8.56 9.54
CA PRO A 111 -14.42 -9.21 9.08
C PRO A 111 -13.25 -8.25 8.81
N MET A 112 -13.56 -6.95 8.61
CA MET A 112 -12.57 -5.89 8.35
C MET A 112 -11.86 -5.41 9.62
N ASP A 113 -12.19 -5.92 10.81
CA ASP A 113 -11.61 -5.49 12.08
C ASP A 113 -10.24 -6.12 12.32
N PHE A 114 -9.18 -5.36 12.00
CA PHE A 114 -7.77 -5.70 12.27
C PHE A 114 -7.18 -4.85 13.42
N ARG A 115 -7.98 -4.24 14.27
CA ARG A 115 -7.47 -3.44 15.41
C ARG A 115 -6.77 -4.28 16.46
N ALA A 116 -7.07 -5.58 16.54
CA ALA A 116 -6.29 -6.58 17.25
C ALA A 116 -5.59 -7.51 16.26
N PRO A 117 -4.39 -8.03 16.59
CA PRO A 117 -3.69 -8.98 15.72
C PRO A 117 -4.55 -10.21 15.41
N LYS A 118 -4.74 -10.50 14.12
CA LYS A 118 -5.41 -11.74 13.68
C LYS A 118 -4.79 -12.26 12.37
N PRO A 119 -4.85 -13.58 12.10
CA PRO A 119 -4.45 -14.13 10.81
C PRO A 119 -5.22 -13.46 9.66
N ILE A 120 -4.53 -13.07 8.60
CA ILE A 120 -5.19 -12.45 7.44
C ILE A 120 -6.24 -13.39 6.85
N GLY A 121 -5.95 -14.69 6.82
CA GLY A 121 -6.86 -15.71 6.30
C GLY A 121 -8.09 -16.01 7.16
N GLN A 122 -8.14 -15.54 8.43
CA GLN A 122 -9.18 -15.91 9.38
C GLN A 122 -10.60 -15.63 8.85
N ASP A 123 -10.82 -14.43 8.34
CA ASP A 123 -12.16 -13.97 7.92
C ASP A 123 -12.23 -13.66 6.42
N ILE A 124 -11.16 -13.93 5.64
CA ILE A 124 -11.07 -13.55 4.22
C ILE A 124 -12.15 -14.17 3.32
N GLY A 125 -12.73 -15.26 3.75
CA GLY A 125 -13.83 -15.97 3.07
C GLY A 125 -15.20 -15.78 3.71
N ALA A 126 -15.34 -14.83 4.65
CA ALA A 126 -16.60 -14.59 5.35
C ALA A 126 -17.73 -14.19 4.40
N ASP A 127 -18.96 -14.50 4.78
CA ASP A 127 -20.16 -14.02 4.09
C ASP A 127 -20.41 -12.54 4.39
N TYR A 128 -19.54 -11.71 3.81
CA TYR A 128 -19.56 -10.27 3.95
C TYR A 128 -19.41 -9.61 2.57
N GLU A 129 -20.34 -8.75 2.21
CA GLU A 129 -20.47 -8.19 0.85
C GLU A 129 -19.15 -7.61 0.30
N PRO A 130 -18.42 -6.72 1.01
CA PRO A 130 -17.16 -6.19 0.51
C PRO A 130 -16.13 -7.26 0.15
N LEU A 131 -15.97 -8.29 0.99
CA LEU A 131 -15.04 -9.39 0.73
C LEU A 131 -15.46 -10.23 -0.48
N LYS A 132 -16.78 -10.40 -0.69
CA LYS A 132 -17.29 -11.16 -1.85
C LYS A 132 -17.05 -10.42 -3.16
N LEU A 133 -17.26 -9.11 -3.19
CA LEU A 133 -17.05 -8.29 -4.38
C LEU A 133 -15.59 -8.35 -4.84
N GLN A 134 -14.63 -8.25 -3.92
CA GLN A 134 -13.19 -8.24 -4.20
C GLN A 134 -12.55 -9.65 -4.21
N GLY A 135 -13.31 -10.70 -3.90
CA GLY A 135 -12.77 -12.05 -3.76
C GLY A 135 -11.80 -12.22 -2.59
N GLY A 136 -11.83 -11.32 -1.61
CA GLY A 136 -10.98 -11.23 -0.43
C GLY A 136 -10.71 -9.79 -0.02
N TYR A 137 -9.64 -9.53 0.74
CA TYR A 137 -9.25 -8.16 1.09
C TYR A 137 -8.61 -7.46 -0.11
N ASP A 138 -9.17 -6.33 -0.48
CA ASP A 138 -8.66 -5.32 -1.42
C ASP A 138 -9.36 -4.00 -1.11
N HIS A 139 -9.05 -3.42 0.05
CA HIS A 139 -9.76 -2.25 0.56
C HIS A 139 -8.80 -1.29 1.25
N ASN A 140 -9.21 -0.04 1.38
CA ASN A 140 -8.47 1.01 2.08
C ASN A 140 -8.99 1.21 3.50
N TRP A 141 -8.08 1.28 4.48
CA TRP A 141 -8.34 1.67 5.87
C TRP A 141 -7.87 3.08 6.14
N GLU A 142 -8.59 3.79 7.02
CA GLU A 142 -8.17 5.07 7.60
C GLU A 142 -6.82 4.91 8.32
N VAL A 143 -5.90 5.86 8.10
CA VAL A 143 -4.67 6.03 8.89
C VAL A 143 -4.82 7.25 9.79
N PHE A 144 -4.72 7.05 11.10
CA PHE A 144 -4.78 8.12 12.11
C PHE A 144 -3.65 8.04 13.14
N CYS A 145 -2.81 7.02 13.08
CA CYS A 145 -1.64 6.84 13.95
C CYS A 145 -0.53 6.05 13.25
N ASN A 146 0.66 6.08 13.79
CA ASN A 146 1.79 5.25 13.37
C ASN A 146 2.29 4.37 14.52
N PRO A 147 2.65 3.11 14.27
CA PRO A 147 2.52 2.44 12.97
C PRO A 147 1.06 2.30 12.53
N CYS A 148 0.82 2.47 11.23
CA CYS A 148 -0.51 2.32 10.65
C CYS A 148 -0.86 0.86 10.34
N ALA A 149 0.14 -0.01 10.25
CA ALA A 149 -0.03 -1.46 10.17
C ALA A 149 1.17 -2.17 10.79
N THR A 150 0.95 -3.39 11.25
CA THR A 150 2.01 -4.33 11.65
C THR A 150 1.68 -5.70 11.09
N LEU A 151 2.62 -6.30 10.39
CA LEU A 151 2.56 -7.66 9.88
C LEU A 151 3.60 -8.51 10.61
N SER A 152 3.24 -9.70 11.07
CA SER A 152 4.17 -10.63 11.73
C SER A 152 3.92 -12.07 11.34
N ASP A 153 4.99 -12.85 11.24
CA ASP A 153 4.92 -14.30 11.06
C ASP A 153 5.38 -14.98 12.35
N PRO A 154 4.45 -15.58 13.11
CA PRO A 154 4.77 -16.18 14.41
C PRO A 154 5.77 -17.34 14.34
N VAL A 155 5.90 -17.98 13.17
CA VAL A 155 6.78 -19.14 13.01
C VAL A 155 8.22 -18.73 12.74
N SER A 156 8.43 -17.73 11.90
CA SER A 156 9.78 -17.23 11.60
C SER A 156 10.27 -16.16 12.59
N GLY A 157 9.39 -15.60 13.43
CA GLY A 157 9.68 -14.50 14.34
C GLY A 157 9.89 -13.14 13.63
N ARG A 158 9.71 -13.08 12.30
CA ARG A 158 9.87 -11.83 11.55
C ARG A 158 8.65 -10.96 11.67
N SER A 159 8.87 -9.67 11.81
CA SER A 159 7.81 -8.67 11.81
C SER A 159 8.18 -7.45 10.97
N MET A 160 7.16 -6.73 10.51
CA MET A 160 7.28 -5.48 9.76
C MET A 160 6.24 -4.50 10.26
N SER A 161 6.66 -3.32 10.69
CA SER A 161 5.75 -2.20 10.95
C SER A 161 5.76 -1.21 9.78
N VAL A 162 4.60 -0.63 9.49
CA VAL A 162 4.41 0.36 8.44
C VAL A 162 4.06 1.70 9.08
N CYS A 163 4.81 2.74 8.73
CA CYS A 163 4.52 4.13 9.11
C CYS A 163 4.39 4.98 7.85
N THR A 164 3.50 5.98 7.86
CA THR A 164 3.29 6.87 6.73
C THR A 164 2.70 8.21 7.16
N ASP A 165 2.86 9.22 6.32
CA ASP A 165 2.14 10.49 6.36
C ASP A 165 0.89 10.52 5.46
N CYS A 166 0.62 9.43 4.74
CA CYS A 166 -0.61 9.28 3.94
C CYS A 166 -1.84 9.01 4.83
N PRO A 167 -3.04 9.43 4.39
CA PRO A 167 -4.26 9.28 5.17
C PRO A 167 -4.87 7.87 5.16
N GLY A 168 -4.43 6.98 4.28
CA GLY A 168 -4.97 5.64 4.08
C GLY A 168 -3.91 4.59 3.87
N ILE A 169 -4.32 3.33 4.08
CA ILE A 169 -3.55 2.13 3.76
C ILE A 169 -4.44 1.08 3.14
N GLN A 170 -4.10 0.64 1.92
CA GLN A 170 -4.74 -0.48 1.25
C GLN A 170 -4.13 -1.79 1.73
N LEU A 171 -4.99 -2.73 2.09
CA LEU A 171 -4.62 -4.15 2.24
C LEU A 171 -5.11 -4.89 1.00
N TYR A 172 -4.19 -5.38 0.18
CA TYR A 172 -4.48 -6.30 -0.90
C TYR A 172 -3.90 -7.68 -0.59
N ALA A 173 -4.77 -8.68 -0.52
CA ALA A 173 -4.39 -10.05 -0.14
C ALA A 173 -3.91 -10.92 -1.30
N GLY A 174 -3.54 -10.33 -2.44
CA GLY A 174 -3.06 -11.08 -3.61
C GLY A 174 -4.12 -11.99 -4.22
N ASN A 175 -5.39 -11.54 -4.26
CA ASN A 175 -6.54 -12.35 -4.66
C ASN A 175 -6.43 -12.88 -6.10
N PHE A 176 -5.68 -12.20 -6.96
CA PHE A 176 -5.52 -12.51 -8.39
C PHE A 176 -4.06 -12.79 -8.78
N LEU A 177 -3.17 -13.04 -7.80
CA LEU A 177 -1.80 -13.44 -8.10
C LEU A 177 -1.79 -14.77 -8.85
N ASP A 178 -1.05 -14.81 -9.95
CA ASP A 178 -0.80 -15.99 -10.79
C ASP A 178 0.47 -15.75 -11.64
N GLU A 179 1.63 -15.70 -10.98
CA GLU A 179 2.90 -15.33 -11.61
C GLU A 179 4.01 -16.29 -11.20
N THR A 180 4.95 -16.49 -12.12
CA THR A 180 6.20 -17.20 -11.81
C THR A 180 7.33 -16.19 -11.68
N GLY A 181 7.98 -16.16 -10.53
CA GLY A 181 9.00 -15.18 -10.23
C GLY A 181 10.33 -15.75 -9.79
N LYS A 182 10.89 -15.19 -8.74
CA LYS A 182 12.22 -15.49 -8.24
C LYS A 182 12.46 -16.98 -8.04
N GLY A 183 13.54 -17.50 -8.65
CA GLY A 183 13.92 -18.91 -8.52
C GLY A 183 12.95 -19.92 -9.17
N GLY A 184 12.02 -19.46 -10.03
CA GLY A 184 11.01 -20.32 -10.64
C GLY A 184 9.84 -20.64 -9.72
N VAL A 185 9.73 -19.96 -8.57
CA VAL A 185 8.62 -20.14 -7.64
C VAL A 185 7.34 -19.55 -8.26
N HIS A 186 6.27 -20.34 -8.23
CA HIS A 186 4.94 -19.90 -8.64
C HIS A 186 4.23 -19.18 -7.48
N TYR A 187 3.89 -17.92 -7.68
CA TYR A 187 3.10 -17.11 -6.75
C TYR A 187 1.64 -17.13 -7.18
N GLY A 188 0.90 -18.09 -6.66
CA GLY A 188 -0.53 -18.20 -6.91
C GLY A 188 -1.35 -17.29 -5.98
N LYS A 189 -2.66 -17.40 -6.07
CA LYS A 189 -3.62 -16.66 -5.24
C LYS A 189 -3.20 -16.66 -3.76
N ARG A 190 -3.11 -15.45 -3.17
CA ARG A 190 -2.83 -15.24 -1.75
C ARG A 190 -1.42 -15.68 -1.29
N SER A 191 -0.45 -15.70 -2.19
CA SER A 191 0.96 -16.01 -1.87
C SER A 191 1.71 -14.86 -1.19
N GLY A 192 1.13 -13.68 -1.15
CA GLY A 192 1.69 -12.48 -0.52
C GLY A 192 0.62 -11.42 -0.32
N VAL A 193 0.94 -10.40 0.46
CA VAL A 193 0.06 -9.26 0.73
C VAL A 193 0.75 -7.96 0.39
N ALA A 194 0.02 -7.01 -0.19
CA ALA A 194 0.46 -5.64 -0.34
C ALA A 194 -0.16 -4.76 0.76
N LEU A 195 0.65 -3.85 1.30
CA LEU A 195 0.28 -2.82 2.28
C LEU A 195 0.65 -1.47 1.67
N GLU A 196 -0.34 -0.82 1.06
CA GLU A 196 -0.12 0.31 0.16
C GLU A 196 -0.61 1.60 0.81
N THR A 197 0.31 2.43 1.23
CA THR A 197 -0.03 3.72 1.84
C THR A 197 -0.36 4.74 0.76
N GLN A 198 -1.48 5.47 0.92
CA GLN A 198 -2.02 6.30 -0.16
C GLN A 198 -3.08 7.29 0.36
N PHE A 199 -3.52 8.20 -0.50
CA PHE A 199 -4.83 8.84 -0.34
C PHE A 199 -5.91 7.82 -0.70
N TYR A 200 -7.12 8.02 -0.17
CA TYR A 200 -8.22 7.11 -0.44
C TYR A 200 -8.50 7.02 -1.95
N PRO A 201 -8.70 5.82 -2.52
CA PRO A 201 -9.10 5.70 -3.91
C PRO A 201 -10.37 6.50 -4.17
N ASP A 202 -10.50 7.07 -5.37
CA ASP A 202 -11.63 7.89 -5.82
C ASP A 202 -11.92 9.16 -4.98
N SER A 203 -10.96 9.62 -4.16
CA SER A 203 -11.16 10.77 -3.27
C SER A 203 -11.56 12.07 -3.98
N LEU A 204 -11.27 12.23 -5.27
CA LEU A 204 -11.70 13.41 -6.03
C LEU A 204 -13.22 13.56 -6.15
N HIS A 205 -13.95 12.45 -6.15
CA HIS A 205 -15.41 12.45 -6.14
C HIS A 205 -16.02 12.59 -4.75
N HIS A 206 -15.19 12.55 -3.70
CA HIS A 206 -15.62 12.64 -2.31
C HIS A 206 -14.96 13.84 -1.60
N PRO A 207 -15.48 15.08 -1.76
CA PRO A 207 -14.82 16.30 -1.27
C PRO A 207 -14.59 16.35 0.25
N GLY A 208 -15.29 15.50 1.02
CA GLY A 208 -15.10 15.37 2.46
C GLY A 208 -13.89 14.52 2.87
N TRP A 209 -13.25 13.86 1.92
CA TRP A 209 -12.06 13.04 2.14
C TRP A 209 -10.78 13.84 1.95
N PRO A 210 -9.64 13.39 2.49
CA PRO A 210 -8.34 13.95 2.15
C PRO A 210 -8.12 13.95 0.63
N GLN A 211 -7.70 15.09 0.08
CA GLN A 211 -7.59 15.29 -1.37
C GLN A 211 -6.13 15.21 -1.84
N PRO A 212 -5.81 14.41 -2.86
CA PRO A 212 -4.45 14.27 -3.42
C PRO A 212 -4.11 15.40 -4.43
N ILE A 213 -4.75 16.55 -4.35
CA ILE A 213 -4.55 17.67 -5.27
C ILE A 213 -3.29 18.43 -4.88
N THR A 214 -2.40 18.60 -5.84
CA THR A 214 -1.21 19.47 -5.74
C THR A 214 -1.38 20.64 -6.69
N ARG A 215 -1.25 21.88 -6.18
CA ARG A 215 -1.40 23.09 -6.97
C ARG A 215 -0.17 23.34 -7.85
N ALA A 216 -0.37 24.06 -8.94
CA ALA A 216 0.70 24.44 -9.85
C ALA A 216 1.88 25.08 -9.09
N GLY A 217 3.08 24.56 -9.29
CA GLY A 217 4.30 25.03 -8.63
C GLY A 217 4.50 24.57 -7.19
N GLU A 218 3.52 23.93 -6.56
CA GLU A 218 3.71 23.30 -5.25
C GLU A 218 4.47 21.96 -5.38
N THR A 219 5.03 21.52 -4.27
CA THR A 219 5.73 20.23 -4.20
C THR A 219 4.93 19.25 -3.36
N TYR A 220 4.46 18.18 -3.99
CA TYR A 220 3.96 16.99 -3.31
C TYR A 220 5.11 16.26 -2.59
N ARG A 221 4.83 15.76 -1.40
CA ARG A 221 5.72 14.87 -0.66
C ARG A 221 4.90 13.82 0.07
N SER A 222 5.42 12.59 0.09
CA SER A 222 4.93 11.54 1.00
C SER A 222 6.07 10.60 1.36
N GLU A 223 5.94 9.99 2.52
CA GLU A 223 6.90 9.01 3.02
C GLU A 223 6.18 7.77 3.53
N THR A 224 6.72 6.62 3.16
CA THR A 224 6.35 5.32 3.73
C THR A 224 7.59 4.66 4.28
N VAL A 225 7.49 4.13 5.49
CA VAL A 225 8.59 3.45 6.18
C VAL A 225 8.16 2.03 6.50
N TYR A 226 8.88 1.06 5.95
CA TYR A 226 8.79 -0.34 6.34
C TYR A 226 9.95 -0.67 7.28
N ARG A 227 9.65 -0.91 8.55
CA ARG A 227 10.65 -1.30 9.55
C ARG A 227 10.55 -2.77 9.84
N PHE A 228 11.62 -3.49 9.56
CA PHE A 228 11.71 -4.93 9.79
C PHE A 228 12.38 -5.21 11.13
N SER A 229 11.88 -6.21 11.83
CA SER A 229 12.46 -6.75 13.06
C SER A 229 12.33 -8.26 13.09
N TRP A 230 13.09 -8.87 13.98
CA TRP A 230 13.12 -10.31 14.16
C TRP A 230 13.33 -10.63 15.64
N ASP A 231 12.39 -11.38 16.20
CA ASP A 231 12.48 -11.95 17.53
C ASP A 231 13.09 -13.35 17.41
N GLY A 232 14.44 -13.41 17.49
CA GLY A 232 15.23 -14.63 17.37
C GLY A 232 15.61 -15.21 18.71
#